data_25477caa81b3c6dba7b94a88178ddc77
#
_entry.id   25477caa81b3c6dba7b94a88178ddc77
#
_cell.length_a   1.000
_cell.length_b   1.000
_cell.length_c   1.000
_cell.angle_alpha   90.00
_cell.angle_beta   90.00
_cell.angle_gamma   90.00
#
_symmetry.space_group_name_H-M   'P 1'
#
loop_
_entity.id
_entity.type
_entity.pdbx_description
1 polymer ?
#
loop_
_entity_poly.entity_id
_entity_poly.type
_entity_poly.pdbx_seq_one_letter_code
_entity_poly.pdbx_strand_id
1 'polypeptide(L)'
;ALKTFKGKKAVICVGGGSMKKFGFLDKAEAYLKEAGMEVMVIDGIEPDPSVDTVMAGAEKMLAFQPDWIVAMGGGSPIDAAKAMWVKYEYPEITFEEMCKVFGMPELRKKAHFCAISSTSGTATEVTAFAVITDYKKGIKYPLADFEITPDVAIVDPDLAETMPKKLVAHTGMDAITHAIEAYVSTANCDFTDPLAIHAIEMIQKDLIPSYNGDMEARDRMHVAQCLAGQAFSNALLGIVHS
;
A
#
# COMPACT_ATOMS: atom_id res chain seq x y z
N ALA A 1 12.02 -9.17 -8.62
CA ALA A 1 11.06 -9.88 -7.76
C ALA A 1 9.94 -10.52 -8.59
N LEU A 2 9.09 -9.78 -9.33
CA LEU A 2 7.91 -10.35 -10.02
C LEU A 2 8.21 -11.58 -10.90
N LYS A 3 9.33 -11.60 -11.60
CA LYS A 3 9.76 -12.74 -12.45
C LYS A 3 10.04 -14.04 -11.69
N THR A 4 10.18 -13.97 -10.37
CA THR A 4 10.49 -15.14 -9.53
C THR A 4 9.27 -15.69 -8.79
N PHE A 5 8.11 -15.05 -8.95
CA PHE A 5 6.87 -15.51 -8.32
C PHE A 5 6.45 -16.86 -8.91
N LYS A 6 5.96 -17.71 -8.03
CA LYS A 6 5.41 -19.02 -8.41
C LYS A 6 3.91 -18.99 -8.22
N GLY A 7 3.18 -19.07 -9.30
CA GLY A 7 1.72 -19.02 -9.32
C GLY A 7 1.19 -19.31 -10.71
N LYS A 8 -0.12 -19.29 -10.85
CA LYS A 8 -0.80 -19.53 -12.13
C LYS A 8 -1.49 -18.28 -12.64
N LYS A 9 -2.07 -17.49 -11.74
CA LYS A 9 -2.89 -16.33 -12.08
C LYS A 9 -2.55 -15.15 -11.17
N ALA A 10 -2.23 -14.01 -11.75
CA ALA A 10 -2.00 -12.78 -11.03
C ALA A 10 -3.04 -11.72 -11.41
N VAL A 11 -3.59 -11.03 -10.42
CA VAL A 11 -4.37 -9.80 -10.66
C VAL A 11 -3.52 -8.60 -10.30
N ILE A 12 -3.43 -7.61 -11.20
CA ILE A 12 -2.76 -6.34 -10.92
C ILE A 12 -3.82 -5.28 -10.62
N CYS A 13 -3.77 -4.66 -9.44
CA CYS A 13 -4.64 -3.56 -9.03
C CYS A 13 -3.91 -2.23 -9.16
N VAL A 14 -4.45 -1.28 -9.93
CA VAL A 14 -3.84 0.04 -10.18
C VAL A 14 -4.86 1.17 -10.15
N GLY A 15 -4.38 2.36 -9.82
CA GLY A 15 -5.19 3.58 -9.79
C GLY A 15 -5.30 4.28 -11.14
N GLY A 16 -5.57 5.57 -11.10
CA GLY A 16 -6.00 6.45 -12.19
C GLY A 16 -5.01 6.74 -13.33
N GLY A 17 -4.05 5.89 -13.64
CA GLY A 17 -3.33 5.95 -14.90
C GLY A 17 -1.84 6.31 -14.86
N SER A 18 -1.26 6.71 -13.73
CA SER A 18 0.19 7.01 -13.65
C SER A 18 1.03 5.77 -13.98
N MET A 19 0.69 4.62 -13.44
CA MET A 19 1.41 3.36 -13.68
C MET A 19 1.39 2.97 -15.16
N LYS A 20 0.27 3.19 -15.85
CA LYS A 20 0.13 2.96 -17.28
C LYS A 20 0.90 4.02 -18.10
N LYS A 21 0.72 5.30 -17.76
CA LYS A 21 1.35 6.43 -18.47
C LYS A 21 2.88 6.34 -18.50
N PHE A 22 3.48 5.88 -17.41
CA PHE A 22 4.94 5.76 -17.29
C PHE A 22 5.48 4.36 -17.65
N GLY A 23 4.61 3.45 -18.13
CA GLY A 23 4.99 2.12 -18.60
C GLY A 23 5.29 1.09 -17.49
N PHE A 24 5.06 1.44 -16.23
CA PHE A 24 5.30 0.53 -15.11
C PHE A 24 4.31 -0.63 -15.06
N LEU A 25 3.04 -0.38 -15.43
CA LEU A 25 2.03 -1.43 -15.54
C LEU A 25 2.41 -2.46 -16.60
N ASP A 26 2.81 -2.01 -17.80
CA ASP A 26 3.19 -2.89 -18.91
C ASP A 26 4.42 -3.76 -18.53
N LYS A 27 5.38 -3.16 -17.80
CA LYS A 27 6.54 -3.91 -17.29
C LYS A 27 6.13 -4.99 -16.28
N ALA A 28 5.24 -4.65 -15.34
CA ALA A 28 4.75 -5.60 -14.34
C ALA A 28 3.99 -6.77 -15.00
N GLU A 29 3.10 -6.48 -15.95
CA GLU A 29 2.41 -7.52 -16.71
C GLU A 29 3.39 -8.42 -17.46
N ALA A 30 4.39 -7.84 -18.14
CA ALA A 30 5.40 -8.60 -18.87
C ALA A 30 6.19 -9.53 -17.95
N TYR A 31 6.59 -9.06 -16.76
CA TYR A 31 7.34 -9.86 -15.81
C TYR A 31 6.53 -11.02 -15.22
N LEU A 32 5.25 -10.82 -14.96
CA LEU A 32 4.37 -11.89 -14.46
C LEU A 32 4.08 -12.92 -15.58
N LYS A 33 3.85 -12.47 -16.82
CA LYS A 33 3.71 -13.36 -17.99
C LYS A 33 4.99 -14.15 -18.26
N GLU A 34 6.18 -13.53 -18.10
CA GLU A 34 7.48 -14.21 -18.20
C GLU A 34 7.64 -15.26 -17.08
N ALA A 35 7.07 -15.02 -15.91
CA ALA A 35 7.00 -16.00 -14.81
C ALA A 35 5.98 -17.15 -15.08
N GLY A 36 5.26 -17.10 -16.19
CA GLY A 36 4.32 -18.15 -16.62
C GLY A 36 2.89 -17.94 -16.08
N MET A 37 2.55 -16.76 -15.59
CA MET A 37 1.23 -16.46 -15.03
C MET A 37 0.27 -15.88 -16.08
N GLU A 38 -1.00 -16.24 -15.98
CA GLU A 38 -2.10 -15.50 -16.60
C GLU A 38 -2.33 -14.21 -15.80
N VAL A 39 -2.48 -13.07 -16.48
CA VAL A 39 -2.58 -11.76 -15.82
C VAL A 39 -3.89 -11.07 -16.15
N MET A 40 -4.60 -10.61 -15.13
CA MET A 40 -5.75 -9.72 -15.24
C MET A 40 -5.41 -8.38 -14.59
N VAL A 41 -5.96 -7.28 -15.13
CA VAL A 41 -5.79 -5.94 -14.56
C VAL A 41 -7.14 -5.41 -14.05
N ILE A 42 -7.15 -4.91 -12.82
CA ILE A 42 -8.21 -4.07 -12.24
C ILE A 42 -7.64 -2.66 -12.18
N ASP A 43 -8.08 -1.81 -13.09
CA ASP A 43 -7.63 -0.42 -13.22
C ASP A 43 -8.71 0.59 -12.77
N GLY A 44 -8.33 1.86 -12.74
CA GLY A 44 -9.24 2.95 -12.45
C GLY A 44 -9.65 3.10 -10.98
N ILE A 45 -8.91 2.49 -10.06
CA ILE A 45 -9.16 2.68 -8.64
C ILE A 45 -8.95 4.17 -8.29
N GLU A 46 -10.00 4.81 -7.80
CA GLU A 46 -10.04 6.22 -7.47
C GLU A 46 -9.22 6.56 -6.21
N PRO A 47 -8.75 7.80 -6.06
CA PRO A 47 -8.27 8.31 -4.77
C PRO A 47 -9.36 8.19 -3.70
N ASP A 48 -8.97 7.85 -2.46
CA ASP A 48 -9.92 7.56 -1.39
C ASP A 48 -10.95 6.47 -1.79
N PRO A 49 -10.49 5.22 -2.02
CA PRO A 49 -11.29 4.19 -2.68
C PRO A 49 -12.58 3.89 -1.94
N SER A 50 -13.65 3.70 -2.69
CA SER A 50 -14.98 3.44 -2.16
C SER A 50 -15.21 1.98 -1.78
N VAL A 51 -16.17 1.76 -0.89
CA VAL A 51 -16.69 0.41 -0.62
C VAL A 51 -17.19 -0.25 -1.90
N ASP A 52 -17.88 0.51 -2.77
CA ASP A 52 -18.41 -0.02 -4.03
C ASP A 52 -17.29 -0.49 -4.97
N THR A 53 -16.17 0.24 -5.07
CA THR A 53 -14.96 -0.19 -5.81
C THR A 53 -14.36 -1.48 -5.24
N VAL A 54 -14.27 -1.59 -3.93
CA VAL A 54 -13.77 -2.80 -3.26
C VAL A 54 -14.65 -4.01 -3.59
N MET A 55 -15.96 -3.88 -3.49
CA MET A 55 -16.88 -4.98 -3.78
C MET A 55 -16.81 -5.41 -5.25
N ALA A 56 -16.84 -4.46 -6.18
CA ALA A 56 -16.71 -4.75 -7.62
C ALA A 56 -15.38 -5.40 -8.00
N GLY A 57 -14.28 -4.96 -7.36
CA GLY A 57 -12.97 -5.57 -7.55
C GLY A 57 -12.90 -7.01 -7.02
N ALA A 58 -13.45 -7.25 -5.85
CA ALA A 58 -13.52 -8.60 -5.29
C ALA A 58 -14.35 -9.58 -6.14
N GLU A 59 -15.46 -9.11 -6.74
CA GLU A 59 -16.25 -9.92 -7.69
C GLU A 59 -15.41 -10.33 -8.92
N LYS A 60 -14.61 -9.41 -9.47
CA LYS A 60 -13.68 -9.73 -10.57
C LYS A 60 -12.64 -10.76 -10.13
N MET A 61 -12.09 -10.63 -8.91
CA MET A 61 -11.16 -11.62 -8.36
C MET A 61 -11.81 -12.99 -8.16
N LEU A 62 -13.06 -13.04 -7.70
CA LEU A 62 -13.83 -14.29 -7.55
C LEU A 62 -14.04 -15.00 -8.90
N ALA A 63 -14.30 -14.25 -9.96
CA ALA A 63 -14.44 -14.80 -11.32
C ALA A 63 -13.10 -15.28 -11.89
N PHE A 64 -12.02 -14.54 -11.68
CA PHE A 64 -10.70 -14.83 -12.24
C PHE A 64 -9.92 -15.87 -11.42
N GLN A 65 -10.11 -15.91 -10.10
CA GLN A 65 -9.43 -16.79 -9.14
C GLN A 65 -7.89 -16.65 -9.14
N PRO A 66 -7.35 -15.44 -8.86
CA PRO A 66 -5.91 -15.25 -8.77
C PRO A 66 -5.31 -15.99 -7.56
N ASP A 67 -4.07 -16.45 -7.70
CA ASP A 67 -3.23 -16.91 -6.59
C ASP A 67 -2.17 -15.87 -6.17
N TRP A 68 -2.08 -14.75 -6.92
CA TRP A 68 -1.33 -13.56 -6.58
C TRP A 68 -2.14 -12.29 -6.83
N ILE A 69 -2.12 -11.40 -5.85
CA ILE A 69 -2.63 -10.03 -5.96
C ILE A 69 -1.42 -9.10 -5.96
N VAL A 70 -1.24 -8.31 -7.01
CA VAL A 70 -0.16 -7.33 -7.15
C VAL A 70 -0.79 -5.95 -7.19
N ALA A 71 -0.64 -5.18 -6.12
CA ALA A 71 -1.17 -3.82 -6.04
C ALA A 71 -0.05 -2.80 -6.31
N MET A 72 -0.28 -1.88 -7.27
CA MET A 72 0.74 -0.91 -7.70
C MET A 72 0.19 0.51 -7.68
N GLY A 73 0.96 1.43 -7.10
CA GLY A 73 0.61 2.85 -7.09
C GLY A 73 0.84 3.51 -5.75
N GLY A 74 0.09 4.57 -5.47
CA GLY A 74 0.07 5.19 -4.13
C GLY A 74 -0.76 4.38 -3.13
N GLY A 75 -1.13 5.00 -2.01
CA GLY A 75 -1.91 4.34 -0.96
C GLY A 75 -3.23 3.76 -1.45
N SER A 76 -4.01 4.54 -2.22
CA SER A 76 -5.38 4.18 -2.62
C SER A 76 -5.52 2.85 -3.35
N PRO A 77 -4.79 2.55 -4.44
CA PRO A 77 -4.91 1.26 -5.11
C PRO A 77 -4.43 0.09 -4.25
N ILE A 78 -3.45 0.28 -3.38
CA ILE A 78 -2.95 -0.76 -2.48
C ILE A 78 -3.97 -1.03 -1.37
N ASP A 79 -4.54 0.00 -0.77
CA ASP A 79 -5.58 -0.11 0.26
C ASP A 79 -6.84 -0.79 -0.28
N ALA A 80 -7.30 -0.36 -1.46
CA ALA A 80 -8.43 -1.02 -2.13
C ALA A 80 -8.16 -2.50 -2.39
N ALA A 81 -6.96 -2.84 -2.89
CA ALA A 81 -6.58 -4.22 -3.18
C ALA A 81 -6.50 -5.08 -1.90
N LYS A 82 -6.02 -4.54 -0.77
CA LYS A 82 -6.05 -5.22 0.53
C LYS A 82 -7.49 -5.55 0.95
N ALA A 83 -8.39 -4.58 0.84
CA ALA A 83 -9.80 -4.81 1.16
C ALA A 83 -10.48 -5.80 0.17
N MET A 84 -10.15 -5.71 -1.13
CA MET A 84 -10.59 -6.69 -2.13
C MET A 84 -10.09 -8.10 -1.80
N TRP A 85 -8.84 -8.23 -1.31
CA TRP A 85 -8.26 -9.51 -0.91
C TRP A 85 -9.06 -10.18 0.20
N VAL A 86 -9.41 -9.44 1.26
CA VAL A 86 -10.26 -9.97 2.34
C VAL A 86 -11.59 -10.48 1.80
N LYS A 87 -12.27 -9.66 0.98
CA LYS A 87 -13.56 -10.01 0.38
C LYS A 87 -13.47 -11.16 -0.63
N TYR A 88 -12.36 -11.27 -1.36
CA TYR A 88 -12.09 -12.38 -2.27
C TYR A 88 -11.91 -13.71 -1.53
N GLU A 89 -11.17 -13.71 -0.44
CA GLU A 89 -10.96 -14.93 0.35
C GLU A 89 -12.21 -15.35 1.11
N TYR A 90 -12.98 -14.36 1.60
CA TYR A 90 -14.21 -14.58 2.38
C TYR A 90 -15.39 -13.79 1.78
N PRO A 91 -16.03 -14.31 0.73
CA PRO A 91 -17.11 -13.61 0.05
C PRO A 91 -18.31 -13.26 0.95
N GLU A 92 -18.50 -13.97 2.03
CA GLU A 92 -19.60 -13.76 2.98
C GLU A 92 -19.34 -12.59 3.95
N ILE A 93 -18.08 -12.21 4.16
CA ILE A 93 -17.74 -11.15 5.12
C ILE A 93 -18.38 -9.81 4.73
N THR A 94 -19.03 -9.17 5.67
CA THR A 94 -19.59 -7.83 5.46
C THR A 94 -18.52 -6.75 5.61
N PHE A 95 -18.75 -5.58 5.04
CA PHE A 95 -17.80 -4.46 5.21
C PHE A 95 -17.69 -4.03 6.69
N GLU A 96 -18.79 -4.06 7.43
CA GLU A 96 -18.82 -3.77 8.86
C GLU A 96 -17.97 -4.76 9.67
N GLU A 97 -17.94 -6.02 9.29
CA GLU A 97 -17.08 -7.02 9.92
C GLU A 97 -15.61 -6.76 9.59
N MET A 98 -15.28 -6.35 8.37
CA MET A 98 -13.92 -5.95 7.99
C MET A 98 -13.40 -4.73 8.78
N CYS A 99 -14.31 -3.86 9.24
CA CYS A 99 -13.97 -2.68 10.04
C CYS A 99 -13.66 -3.01 11.52
N LYS A 100 -13.85 -4.25 11.97
CA LYS A 100 -13.47 -4.65 13.33
C LYS A 100 -11.96 -4.75 13.44
N VAL A 101 -11.37 -3.95 14.31
CA VAL A 101 -9.93 -3.93 14.54
C VAL A 101 -9.44 -5.30 15.04
N PHE A 102 -8.44 -5.87 14.38
CA PHE A 102 -7.89 -7.21 14.66
C PHE A 102 -8.96 -8.33 14.70
N GLY A 103 -9.96 -8.23 13.84
CA GLY A 103 -11.07 -9.19 13.76
C GLY A 103 -11.20 -9.87 12.41
N MET A 104 -10.23 -9.71 11.51
CA MET A 104 -10.24 -10.36 10.20
C MET A 104 -9.91 -11.84 10.31
N PRO A 105 -10.51 -12.69 9.46
CA PRO A 105 -10.12 -14.09 9.38
C PRO A 105 -8.73 -14.23 8.73
N GLU A 106 -8.07 -15.37 9.01
CA GLU A 106 -6.76 -15.73 8.44
C GLU A 106 -6.81 -15.73 6.90
N LEU A 107 -5.95 -14.92 6.28
CA LEU A 107 -5.82 -14.81 4.83
C LEU A 107 -4.79 -15.81 4.26
N ARG A 108 -4.42 -15.64 2.99
CA ARG A 108 -3.45 -16.47 2.25
C ARG A 108 -3.95 -17.90 1.92
N LYS A 109 -5.25 -18.12 2.00
CA LYS A 109 -5.85 -19.40 1.61
C LYS A 109 -6.03 -19.54 0.11
N LYS A 110 -6.27 -18.41 -0.57
CA LYS A 110 -6.47 -18.37 -2.04
C LYS A 110 -5.35 -17.63 -2.75
N ALA A 111 -4.83 -16.53 -2.19
CA ALA A 111 -3.85 -15.69 -2.83
C ALA A 111 -2.81 -15.11 -1.87
N HIS A 112 -1.60 -14.90 -2.37
CA HIS A 112 -0.58 -14.06 -1.77
C HIS A 112 -0.69 -12.62 -2.26
N PHE A 113 -0.12 -11.68 -1.48
CA PHE A 113 -0.21 -10.26 -1.76
C PHE A 113 1.17 -9.61 -1.95
N CYS A 114 1.36 -8.93 -3.07
CA CYS A 114 2.52 -8.09 -3.33
C CYS A 114 2.11 -6.64 -3.49
N ALA A 115 2.73 -5.74 -2.75
CA ALA A 115 2.53 -4.31 -2.88
C ALA A 115 3.75 -3.62 -3.48
N ILE A 116 3.53 -2.71 -4.43
CA ILE A 116 4.54 -1.92 -5.13
C ILE A 116 4.16 -0.45 -5.00
N SER A 117 4.81 0.26 -4.08
CA SER A 117 4.51 1.66 -3.83
C SER A 117 5.13 2.58 -4.90
N SER A 118 4.39 3.62 -5.29
CA SER A 118 4.86 4.68 -6.18
C SER A 118 4.81 6.07 -5.54
N THR A 119 4.51 6.13 -4.25
CA THR A 119 4.52 7.37 -3.46
C THR A 119 5.37 7.20 -2.21
N SER A 120 5.99 8.28 -1.75
CA SER A 120 6.87 8.27 -0.59
C SER A 120 6.16 8.89 0.63
N GLY A 121 5.17 8.17 1.19
CA GLY A 121 4.37 8.69 2.30
C GLY A 121 3.63 7.62 3.11
N THR A 122 2.60 7.02 2.55
CA THR A 122 1.66 6.15 3.26
C THR A 122 2.25 4.85 3.78
N ALA A 123 3.32 4.36 3.14
CA ALA A 123 3.96 3.08 3.45
C ALA A 123 3.00 1.87 3.48
N THR A 124 1.88 1.94 2.78
CA THR A 124 0.87 0.87 2.83
C THR A 124 1.41 -0.48 2.34
N GLU A 125 2.52 -0.48 1.60
CA GLU A 125 3.21 -1.70 1.15
C GLU A 125 3.78 -2.55 2.30
N VAL A 126 3.94 -1.98 3.49
CA VAL A 126 4.48 -2.69 4.68
C VAL A 126 3.56 -2.62 5.90
N THR A 127 2.35 -2.12 5.76
CA THR A 127 1.49 -1.85 6.91
C THR A 127 0.29 -2.79 7.02
N ALA A 128 -0.18 -2.95 8.25
CA ALA A 128 -1.39 -3.70 8.63
C ALA A 128 -2.68 -2.86 8.50
N PHE A 129 -2.67 -1.82 7.66
CA PHE A 129 -3.77 -0.87 7.53
C PHE A 129 -4.22 -0.71 6.09
N ALA A 130 -5.50 -0.34 5.91
CA ALA A 130 -6.07 0.12 4.65
C ALA A 130 -7.21 1.10 4.94
N VAL A 131 -7.33 2.20 4.19
CA VAL A 131 -8.38 3.22 4.40
C VAL A 131 -9.37 3.15 3.26
N ILE A 132 -10.64 2.87 3.58
CA ILE A 132 -11.74 2.74 2.62
C ILE A 132 -12.84 3.75 2.96
N THR A 133 -13.38 4.42 1.96
CA THR A 133 -14.38 5.46 2.13
C THR A 133 -15.79 4.93 1.86
N ASP A 134 -16.66 5.03 2.84
CA ASP A 134 -18.11 4.87 2.63
C ASP A 134 -18.70 6.23 2.27
N TYR A 135 -18.83 6.51 0.97
CA TYR A 135 -19.40 7.76 0.47
C TYR A 135 -20.89 7.93 0.80
N LYS A 136 -21.61 6.83 1.06
CA LYS A 136 -23.02 6.90 1.46
C LYS A 136 -23.19 7.44 2.87
N LYS A 137 -22.24 7.10 3.75
CA LYS A 137 -22.19 7.60 5.13
C LYS A 137 -21.29 8.82 5.30
N GLY A 138 -20.44 9.12 4.31
CA GLY A 138 -19.44 10.19 4.40
C GLY A 138 -18.32 9.92 5.40
N ILE A 139 -17.97 8.64 5.61
CA ILE A 139 -17.00 8.21 6.63
C ILE A 139 -15.85 7.46 5.97
N LYS A 140 -14.61 7.76 6.39
CA LYS A 140 -13.43 6.96 6.08
C LYS A 140 -13.23 5.93 7.19
N TYR A 141 -13.14 4.66 6.80
CA TYR A 141 -12.92 3.55 7.72
C TYR A 141 -11.49 3.05 7.62
N PRO A 142 -10.69 3.12 8.69
CA PRO A 142 -9.42 2.42 8.75
C PRO A 142 -9.70 0.93 9.01
N LEU A 143 -9.35 0.09 8.06
CA LEU A 143 -9.26 -1.35 8.27
C LEU A 143 -7.90 -1.62 8.92
N ALA A 144 -7.89 -2.32 10.04
CA ALA A 144 -6.67 -2.57 10.82
C ALA A 144 -6.60 -4.04 11.23
N ASP A 145 -5.70 -4.79 10.59
CA ASP A 145 -5.42 -6.18 10.94
C ASP A 145 -4.06 -6.61 10.36
N PHE A 146 -3.29 -7.39 11.12
CA PHE A 146 -2.01 -7.91 10.64
C PHE A 146 -2.19 -8.85 9.43
N GLU A 147 -3.35 -9.45 9.25
CA GLU A 147 -3.66 -10.30 8.11
C GLU A 147 -3.55 -9.58 6.77
N ILE A 148 -3.85 -8.27 6.70
CA ILE A 148 -3.74 -7.49 5.46
C ILE A 148 -2.35 -6.91 5.20
N THR A 149 -1.35 -7.24 6.03
CA THR A 149 0.04 -6.90 5.73
C THR A 149 0.49 -7.67 4.48
N PRO A 150 1.07 -7.01 3.46
CA PRO A 150 1.55 -7.67 2.26
C PRO A 150 2.61 -8.75 2.54
N ASP A 151 2.60 -9.84 1.76
CA ASP A 151 3.64 -10.88 1.83
C ASP A 151 4.96 -10.40 1.22
N VAL A 152 4.86 -9.53 0.20
CA VAL A 152 6.01 -8.93 -0.48
C VAL A 152 5.78 -7.44 -0.67
N ALA A 153 6.73 -6.64 -0.23
CA ALA A 153 6.82 -5.23 -0.55
C ALA A 153 7.95 -4.99 -1.56
N ILE A 154 7.64 -4.33 -2.67
CA ILE A 154 8.65 -3.86 -3.63
C ILE A 154 8.75 -2.34 -3.48
N VAL A 155 9.87 -1.91 -2.92
CA VAL A 155 10.22 -0.50 -2.72
C VAL A 155 11.23 -0.13 -3.79
N ASP A 156 10.72 0.32 -4.94
CA ASP A 156 11.53 0.67 -6.11
C ASP A 156 11.45 2.19 -6.34
N PRO A 157 12.54 2.94 -6.07
CA PRO A 157 12.55 4.40 -6.17
C PRO A 157 12.18 4.93 -7.55
N ASP A 158 12.46 4.19 -8.62
CA ASP A 158 12.12 4.59 -9.99
C ASP A 158 10.61 4.91 -10.14
N LEU A 159 9.74 4.25 -9.36
CA LEU A 159 8.31 4.51 -9.40
C LEU A 159 7.94 5.87 -8.78
N ALA A 160 8.76 6.38 -7.88
CA ALA A 160 8.56 7.66 -7.20
C ALA A 160 9.16 8.86 -7.95
N GLU A 161 10.03 8.64 -8.95
CA GLU A 161 10.69 9.72 -9.70
C GLU A 161 9.70 10.71 -10.32
N THR A 162 8.57 10.21 -10.81
CA THR A 162 7.56 11.01 -11.54
C THR A 162 6.56 11.73 -10.64
N MET A 163 6.73 11.68 -9.32
CA MET A 163 5.82 12.36 -8.38
C MET A 163 5.84 13.88 -8.59
N PRO A 164 4.65 14.53 -8.74
CA PRO A 164 4.57 15.99 -8.78
C PRO A 164 5.02 16.61 -7.45
N LYS A 165 5.63 17.80 -7.50
CA LYS A 165 6.13 18.53 -6.31
C LYS A 165 5.13 18.61 -5.17
N LYS A 166 3.85 18.90 -5.47
CA LYS A 166 2.79 18.95 -4.47
C LYS A 166 2.63 17.62 -3.74
N LEU A 167 2.69 16.50 -4.47
CA LEU A 167 2.58 15.17 -3.89
C LEU A 167 3.82 14.85 -3.04
N VAL A 168 5.03 15.17 -3.52
CA VAL A 168 6.28 15.01 -2.74
C VAL A 168 6.18 15.70 -1.39
N ALA A 169 5.67 16.95 -1.36
CA ALA A 169 5.52 17.70 -0.11
C ALA A 169 4.50 17.03 0.84
N HIS A 170 3.30 16.70 0.33
CA HIS A 170 2.24 16.15 1.16
C HIS A 170 2.61 14.76 1.70
N THR A 171 3.10 13.87 0.84
CA THR A 171 3.46 12.51 1.26
C THR A 171 4.71 12.49 2.13
N GLY A 172 5.67 13.39 1.90
CA GLY A 172 6.86 13.50 2.74
C GLY A 172 6.53 14.01 4.16
N MET A 173 5.57 14.96 4.28
CA MET A 173 5.06 15.41 5.58
C MET A 173 4.25 14.32 6.28
N ASP A 174 3.52 13.51 5.54
CA ASP A 174 2.82 12.33 6.03
C ASP A 174 3.81 11.31 6.62
N ALA A 175 4.86 10.98 5.86
CA ALA A 175 5.90 10.04 6.30
C ALA A 175 6.61 10.48 7.60
N ILE A 176 6.94 11.77 7.74
CA ILE A 176 7.58 12.26 8.98
C ILE A 176 6.60 12.21 10.15
N THR A 177 5.32 12.50 9.91
CA THR A 177 4.28 12.40 10.94
C THR A 177 4.11 10.96 11.40
N HIS A 178 4.06 9.99 10.48
CA HIS A 178 4.06 8.57 10.81
C HIS A 178 5.23 8.17 11.71
N ALA A 179 6.44 8.58 11.36
CA ALA A 179 7.64 8.25 12.13
C ALA A 179 7.62 8.88 13.54
N ILE A 180 7.20 10.15 13.65
CA ILE A 180 7.07 10.83 14.94
C ILE A 180 6.00 10.16 15.80
N GLU A 181 4.81 9.89 15.25
CA GLU A 181 3.73 9.24 15.99
C GLU A 181 4.11 7.83 16.44
N ALA A 182 4.79 7.05 15.61
CA ALA A 182 5.31 5.75 16.00
C ALA A 182 6.28 5.84 17.17
N TYR A 183 7.18 6.83 17.17
CA TYR A 183 8.16 7.02 18.23
C TYR A 183 7.54 7.43 19.56
N VAL A 184 6.50 8.28 19.54
CA VAL A 184 5.81 8.75 20.77
C VAL A 184 4.59 7.90 21.14
N SER A 185 4.30 6.86 20.38
CA SER A 185 3.19 5.94 20.68
C SER A 185 3.38 5.21 22.01
N THR A 186 2.28 4.92 22.68
CA THR A 186 2.32 4.10 23.91
C THR A 186 2.66 2.63 23.65
N ALA A 187 2.64 2.19 22.37
CA ALA A 187 3.02 0.85 21.93
C ALA A 187 4.42 0.80 21.31
N ASN A 188 5.21 1.87 21.41
CA ASN A 188 6.59 1.90 20.94
C ASN A 188 7.48 0.91 21.70
N CYS A 189 8.57 0.47 21.09
CA CYS A 189 9.50 -0.47 21.68
C CYS A 189 10.88 -0.39 21.01
N ASP A 190 11.85 -1.11 21.58
CA ASP A 190 13.24 -1.15 21.08
C ASP A 190 13.38 -1.64 19.62
N PHE A 191 12.36 -2.27 19.05
CA PHE A 191 12.35 -2.67 17.64
C PHE A 191 11.78 -1.57 16.71
N THR A 192 10.86 -0.76 17.19
CA THR A 192 10.19 0.29 16.38
C THR A 192 10.92 1.62 16.46
N ASP A 193 11.47 1.97 17.63
CA ASP A 193 12.14 3.24 17.87
C ASP A 193 13.33 3.50 16.94
N PRO A 194 14.26 2.56 16.70
CA PRO A 194 15.36 2.78 15.77
C PRO A 194 14.90 3.05 14.34
N LEU A 195 13.82 2.38 13.90
CA LEU A 195 13.25 2.59 12.56
C LEU A 195 12.62 3.98 12.46
N ALA A 196 11.86 4.39 13.47
CA ALA A 196 11.23 5.70 13.54
C ALA A 196 12.26 6.84 13.55
N ILE A 197 13.27 6.74 14.43
CA ILE A 197 14.34 7.74 14.53
C ILE A 197 15.11 7.85 13.21
N HIS A 198 15.49 6.72 12.62
CA HIS A 198 16.24 6.73 11.37
C HIS A 198 15.40 7.31 10.21
N ALA A 199 14.11 6.99 10.14
CA ALA A 199 13.19 7.59 9.19
C ALA A 199 13.10 9.12 9.36
N ILE A 200 12.99 9.62 10.59
CA ILE A 200 12.97 11.07 10.89
C ILE A 200 14.26 11.75 10.39
N GLU A 201 15.42 11.18 10.70
CA GLU A 201 16.72 11.73 10.28
C GLU A 201 16.84 11.79 8.76
N MET A 202 16.45 10.73 8.05
CA MET A 202 16.45 10.68 6.59
C MET A 202 15.50 11.73 6.01
N ILE A 203 14.25 11.80 6.50
CA ILE A 203 13.24 12.72 5.98
C ILE A 203 13.64 14.17 6.22
N GLN A 204 14.15 14.52 7.41
CA GLN A 204 14.63 15.87 7.70
C GLN A 204 15.73 16.31 6.75
N LYS A 205 16.62 15.41 6.36
CA LYS A 205 17.71 15.68 5.44
C LYS A 205 17.23 15.78 3.99
N ASP A 206 16.35 14.89 3.57
CA ASP A 206 16.10 14.62 2.15
C ASP A 206 14.77 15.18 1.62
N LEU A 207 13.80 15.57 2.47
CA LEU A 207 12.51 16.06 2.01
C LEU A 207 12.61 17.34 1.16
N ILE A 208 13.34 18.34 1.62
CA ILE A 208 13.50 19.62 0.90
C ILE A 208 14.30 19.42 -0.40
N PRO A 209 15.46 18.75 -0.42
CA PRO A 209 16.14 18.39 -1.65
C PRO A 209 15.25 17.61 -2.64
N SER A 210 14.54 16.59 -2.19
CA SER A 210 13.60 15.80 -3.00
C SER A 210 12.50 16.68 -3.62
N TYR A 211 11.91 17.58 -2.83
CA TYR A 211 10.92 18.54 -3.33
C TYR A 211 11.50 19.47 -4.41
N ASN A 212 12.76 19.84 -4.29
CA ASN A 212 13.47 20.68 -5.26
C ASN A 212 13.97 19.91 -6.50
N GLY A 213 13.81 18.60 -6.55
CA GLY A 213 14.08 17.78 -7.72
C GLY A 213 15.40 17.01 -7.66
N ASP A 214 16.03 16.91 -6.49
CA ASP A 214 17.16 16.01 -6.26
C ASP A 214 16.66 14.55 -6.25
N MET A 215 17.05 13.77 -7.26
CA MET A 215 16.59 12.39 -7.44
C MET A 215 17.21 11.43 -6.43
N GLU A 216 18.46 11.63 -6.04
CA GLU A 216 19.07 10.81 -4.98
C GLU A 216 18.37 11.02 -3.62
N ALA A 217 17.98 12.27 -3.31
CA ALA A 217 17.15 12.55 -2.14
C ALA A 217 15.76 11.92 -2.27
N ARG A 218 15.19 11.87 -3.48
CA ARG A 218 13.91 11.23 -3.73
C ARG A 218 13.95 9.72 -3.49
N ASP A 219 15.02 9.07 -3.92
CA ASP A 219 15.27 7.65 -3.68
C ASP A 219 15.34 7.36 -2.17
N ARG A 220 16.10 8.19 -1.45
CA ARG A 220 16.20 8.04 0.02
C ARG A 220 14.88 8.31 0.73
N MET A 221 14.08 9.27 0.25
CA MET A 221 12.73 9.52 0.76
C MET A 221 11.81 8.30 0.56
N HIS A 222 11.96 7.57 -0.56
CA HIS A 222 11.17 6.37 -0.81
C HIS A 222 11.52 5.23 0.15
N VAL A 223 12.77 5.11 0.53
CA VAL A 223 13.21 4.18 1.59
C VAL A 223 12.77 4.66 2.98
N ALA A 224 12.92 5.96 3.27
CA ALA A 224 12.58 6.51 4.58
C ALA A 224 11.10 6.34 4.95
N GLN A 225 10.18 6.52 3.99
CA GLN A 225 8.76 6.28 4.22
C GLN A 225 8.46 4.81 4.54
N CYS A 226 9.16 3.87 3.90
CA CYS A 226 9.02 2.45 4.19
C CYS A 226 9.48 2.12 5.62
N LEU A 227 10.59 2.72 6.07
CA LEU A 227 11.05 2.58 7.47
C LEU A 227 10.04 3.15 8.47
N ALA A 228 9.47 4.34 8.18
CA ALA A 228 8.39 4.90 8.97
C ALA A 228 7.18 3.95 9.04
N GLY A 229 6.83 3.33 7.92
CA GLY A 229 5.76 2.34 7.82
C GLY A 229 5.99 1.11 8.68
N GLN A 230 7.19 0.57 8.65
CA GLN A 230 7.57 -0.57 9.50
C GLN A 230 7.51 -0.20 10.99
N ALA A 231 7.89 1.03 11.35
CA ALA A 231 7.77 1.51 12.72
C ALA A 231 6.29 1.59 13.14
N PHE A 232 5.47 2.37 12.44
CA PHE A 232 4.09 2.62 12.88
C PHE A 232 3.16 1.41 12.72
N SER A 233 3.42 0.53 11.78
CA SER A 233 2.63 -0.70 11.64
C SER A 233 2.71 -1.59 12.88
N ASN A 234 3.78 -1.47 13.64
CA ASN A 234 4.01 -2.23 14.88
C ASN A 234 3.80 -1.39 16.16
N ALA A 235 4.15 -0.10 16.13
CA ALA A 235 3.97 0.80 17.27
C ALA A 235 2.59 1.46 17.31
N LEU A 236 1.80 1.34 16.25
CA LEU A 236 0.57 2.10 16.01
C LEU A 236 0.84 3.61 15.85
N LEU A 237 -0.24 4.38 15.73
CA LEU A 237 -0.21 5.81 15.48
C LEU A 237 -0.80 6.59 16.68
N GLY A 238 -0.80 7.90 16.59
CA GLY A 238 -1.29 8.80 17.60
C GLY A 238 -2.45 9.68 17.13
N ILE A 239 -2.52 10.90 17.67
CA ILE A 239 -3.67 11.81 17.53
C ILE A 239 -3.90 12.28 16.09
N VAL A 240 -2.84 12.47 15.30
CA VAL A 240 -2.96 13.03 13.95
C VAL A 240 -3.67 12.06 13.00
N HIS A 241 -3.44 10.75 13.19
CA HIS A 241 -4.04 9.70 12.38
C HIS A 241 -5.22 8.97 13.05
N SER A 242 -5.68 9.43 14.23
CA SER A 242 -6.80 8.82 14.98
C SER A 242 -8.17 9.37 14.59
#